data_95f4f8e20ba6e6402e3f3eed666209b9
#
_entry.id   95f4f8e20ba6e6402e3f3eed666209b9
#
_cell.length_a   1.000
_cell.length_b   1.000
_cell.length_c   1.000
_cell.angle_alpha   90.00
_cell.angle_beta   90.00
_cell.angle_gamma   90.00
#
_symmetry.space_group_name_H-M   'P 1'
#
loop_
_entity.id
_entity.type
_entity.pdbx_description
1 polymer ?
#
loop_
_entity_poly.entity_id
_entity_poly.type
_entity_poly.pdbx_seq_one_letter_code
_entity_poly.pdbx_strand_id
1 'polypeptide(L)'
;MPKHLLIVESPAKAKTINKYLGKDFTVLASYGHVRDLVPKEGAVDPDNGFAMRYDLIEKNEKHVEAIARAAKSADDIFLATDPDREGEAISWHIAEILKERGLLKDKPMQRVVFTEITPRAIKEAMAKPRMIAGDLVDAQQARRALDYLVGFNLSPVLWRKVQRGLSAGRVQSPALRMIVEREEEIEAFIPREYWSIDAHCRHPSQAFNARLIKLDGQKFEQITVTDADTADAASRRIQQAAQGVPHVTDVASKARKRRPAPPLTTSTLQ
;
A
#
# COMPACT_ATOMS: atom_id res chain seq x y z
N MET A 1 1.56 32.23 26.37
CA MET A 1 0.81 31.53 25.31
C MET A 1 1.83 30.70 24.51
N PRO A 2 1.50 29.53 23.95
CA PRO A 2 2.42 28.78 23.12
C PRO A 2 2.92 29.62 21.95
N LYS A 3 4.22 29.59 21.70
CA LYS A 3 4.86 30.41 20.65
C LYS A 3 4.85 29.72 19.29
N HIS A 4 4.83 28.40 19.30
CA HIS A 4 5.01 27.59 18.08
C HIS A 4 3.74 26.78 17.78
N LEU A 5 3.29 26.81 16.51
CA LEU A 5 2.18 26.00 16.05
C LEU A 5 2.74 24.85 15.17
N LEU A 6 2.46 23.62 15.55
CA LEU A 6 2.78 22.45 14.76
C LEU A 6 1.52 21.77 14.28
N ILE A 7 1.42 21.52 12.96
CA ILE A 7 0.23 20.96 12.33
C ILE A 7 0.58 19.57 11.76
N VAL A 8 -0.20 18.57 12.14
CA VAL A 8 -0.10 17.17 11.65
C VAL A 8 -1.39 16.75 10.98
N GLU A 9 -1.41 15.61 10.27
CA GLU A 9 -2.63 15.15 9.59
C GLU A 9 -3.60 14.41 10.52
N SER A 10 -3.14 13.80 11.63
CA SER A 10 -3.99 12.96 12.47
C SER A 10 -3.99 13.35 13.94
N PRO A 11 -5.14 13.20 14.64
CA PRO A 11 -5.25 13.52 16.07
C PRO A 11 -4.40 12.59 16.95
N ALA A 12 -4.16 11.35 16.53
CA ALA A 12 -3.30 10.42 17.24
C ALA A 12 -1.85 10.92 17.27
N LYS A 13 -1.34 11.39 16.11
CA LYS A 13 -0.01 12.00 16.01
C LYS A 13 0.05 13.27 16.85
N ALA A 14 -0.96 14.15 16.77
CA ALA A 14 -1.00 15.37 17.56
C ALA A 14 -0.90 15.09 19.06
N LYS A 15 -1.66 14.12 19.58
CA LYS A 15 -1.64 13.73 21.00
C LYS A 15 -0.25 13.22 21.45
N THR A 16 0.41 12.44 20.60
CA THR A 16 1.72 11.86 20.93
C THR A 16 2.81 12.91 20.87
N ILE A 17 2.87 13.70 19.80
CA ILE A 17 3.90 14.72 19.57
C ILE A 17 3.82 15.84 20.61
N ASN A 18 2.60 16.24 20.99
CA ASN A 18 2.40 17.26 22.03
C ASN A 18 3.05 16.90 23.38
N LYS A 19 3.15 15.59 23.70
CA LYS A 19 3.84 15.13 24.90
C LYS A 19 5.36 15.31 24.82
N TYR A 20 5.92 15.36 23.61
CA TYR A 20 7.36 15.41 23.38
C TYR A 20 7.92 16.82 23.21
N LEU A 21 7.11 17.77 22.72
CA LEU A 21 7.53 19.14 22.40
C LEU A 21 7.38 20.13 23.56
N GLY A 22 6.56 19.81 24.58
CA GLY A 22 6.41 20.66 25.75
C GLY A 22 5.42 21.82 25.56
N LYS A 23 5.41 22.77 26.54
CA LYS A 23 4.37 23.79 26.70
C LYS A 23 4.45 24.96 25.69
N ASP A 24 5.58 25.13 25.03
CA ASP A 24 5.79 26.21 24.05
C ASP A 24 5.15 25.90 22.69
N PHE A 25 4.71 24.66 22.49
CA PHE A 25 4.06 24.19 21.28
C PHE A 25 2.56 24.00 21.44
N THR A 26 1.79 24.45 20.44
CA THR A 26 0.42 23.99 20.18
C THR A 26 0.48 23.00 19.04
N VAL A 27 0.05 21.76 19.28
CA VAL A 27 0.01 20.73 18.24
C VAL A 27 -1.44 20.47 17.84
N LEU A 28 -1.78 20.73 16.59
CA LEU A 28 -3.13 20.56 16.04
C LEU A 28 -3.12 19.56 14.88
N ALA A 29 -4.27 18.93 14.66
CA ALA A 29 -4.48 18.00 13.54
C ALA A 29 -5.41 18.61 12.49
N SER A 30 -5.09 18.38 11.20
CA SER A 30 -5.96 18.75 10.07
C SER A 30 -7.08 17.74 9.82
N TYR A 31 -6.95 16.52 10.35
CA TYR A 31 -7.85 15.38 10.08
C TYR A 31 -7.84 14.96 8.60
N GLY A 32 -6.64 14.93 8.00
CA GLY A 32 -6.40 14.62 6.59
C GLY A 32 -6.48 15.86 5.71
N HIS A 33 -6.96 15.69 4.48
CA HIS A 33 -7.11 16.80 3.54
C HIS A 33 -8.09 17.86 4.04
N VAL A 34 -7.71 19.13 3.86
CA VAL A 34 -8.52 20.29 4.26
C VAL A 34 -9.30 20.91 3.10
N ARG A 35 -8.80 20.72 1.86
CA ARG A 35 -9.48 21.13 0.61
C ARG A 35 -9.51 19.96 -0.35
N ASP A 36 -10.51 19.93 -1.22
CA ASP A 36 -10.58 19.02 -2.36
C ASP A 36 -11.11 19.77 -3.58
N LEU A 37 -10.99 19.15 -4.76
CA LEU A 37 -11.60 19.69 -5.98
C LEU A 37 -13.10 19.86 -5.80
N VAL A 38 -13.64 20.96 -6.31
CA VAL A 38 -15.08 21.21 -6.31
C VAL A 38 -15.79 20.00 -6.95
N PRO A 39 -16.81 19.39 -6.30
CA PRO A 39 -17.47 18.18 -6.80
C PRO A 39 -18.45 18.47 -7.95
N LYS A 40 -18.03 19.28 -8.92
CA LYS A 40 -18.81 19.72 -10.08
C LYS A 40 -17.94 19.66 -11.33
N GLU A 41 -18.56 19.54 -12.49
CA GLU A 41 -17.90 19.63 -13.79
C GLU A 41 -17.10 20.95 -13.91
N GLY A 42 -15.92 20.87 -14.52
CA GLY A 42 -15.04 22.02 -14.71
C GLY A 42 -14.22 22.39 -13.49
N ALA A 43 -14.09 21.54 -12.47
CA ALA A 43 -13.16 21.78 -11.36
C ALA A 43 -11.68 21.66 -11.79
N VAL A 44 -11.42 20.97 -12.88
CA VAL A 44 -10.13 20.95 -13.59
C VAL A 44 -10.39 21.45 -15.00
N ASP A 45 -9.65 22.46 -15.45
CA ASP A 45 -9.80 23.09 -16.77
C ASP A 45 -8.61 22.69 -17.68
N PRO A 46 -8.80 21.69 -18.60
CA PRO A 46 -7.75 21.21 -19.49
C PRO A 46 -7.27 22.27 -20.46
N ASP A 47 -8.13 23.21 -20.87
CA ASP A 47 -7.82 24.24 -21.85
C ASP A 47 -7.01 25.40 -21.27
N ASN A 48 -6.97 25.48 -19.93
CA ASN A 48 -6.23 26.50 -19.20
C ASN A 48 -5.15 25.86 -18.30
N GLY A 49 -4.25 25.09 -18.89
CA GLY A 49 -3.11 24.50 -18.19
C GLY A 49 -3.49 23.59 -17.01
N PHE A 50 -4.65 22.94 -17.07
CA PHE A 50 -5.20 22.12 -16.00
C PHE A 50 -5.43 22.89 -14.69
N ALA A 51 -5.79 24.17 -14.77
CA ALA A 51 -6.12 24.97 -13.59
C ALA A 51 -7.20 24.25 -12.74
N MET A 52 -6.92 24.16 -11.44
CA MET A 52 -7.75 23.44 -10.49
C MET A 52 -8.48 24.35 -9.54
N ARG A 53 -9.77 24.09 -9.31
CA ARG A 53 -10.60 24.81 -8.34
C ARG A 53 -10.84 23.96 -7.12
N TYR A 54 -10.36 24.45 -5.98
CA TYR A 54 -10.47 23.78 -4.70
C TYR A 54 -11.53 24.46 -3.82
N ASP A 55 -12.16 23.65 -2.99
CA ASP A 55 -13.06 24.12 -1.94
C ASP A 55 -12.72 23.44 -0.60
N LEU A 56 -13.11 24.07 0.50
CA LEU A 56 -12.94 23.48 1.83
C LEU A 56 -13.79 22.23 1.99
N ILE A 57 -13.21 21.22 2.60
CA ILE A 57 -13.96 20.01 2.96
C ILE A 57 -14.80 20.33 4.19
N GLU A 58 -16.11 20.42 4.04
CA GLU A 58 -17.09 20.83 5.07
C GLU A 58 -16.86 20.16 6.42
N LYS A 59 -16.69 18.83 6.44
CA LYS A 59 -16.43 18.07 7.68
C LYS A 59 -15.17 18.50 8.43
N ASN A 60 -14.20 19.11 7.74
CA ASN A 60 -12.92 19.54 8.30
C ASN A 60 -12.83 21.04 8.57
N GLU A 61 -13.85 21.80 8.25
CA GLU A 61 -13.89 23.27 8.44
C GLU A 61 -13.58 23.68 9.88
N LYS A 62 -14.17 23.01 10.87
CA LYS A 62 -13.91 23.28 12.30
C LYS A 62 -12.43 23.11 12.68
N HIS A 63 -11.71 22.21 12.03
CA HIS A 63 -10.28 21.97 12.27
C HIS A 63 -9.44 23.05 11.61
N VAL A 64 -9.82 23.46 10.41
CA VAL A 64 -9.20 24.60 9.70
C VAL A 64 -9.37 25.88 10.52
N GLU A 65 -10.55 26.11 11.08
CA GLU A 65 -10.81 27.27 11.95
C GLU A 65 -9.98 27.22 13.25
N ALA A 66 -9.79 26.05 13.84
CA ALA A 66 -8.91 25.88 15.01
C ALA A 66 -7.45 26.20 14.66
N ILE A 67 -6.97 25.70 13.51
CA ILE A 67 -5.62 25.99 12.99
C ILE A 67 -5.47 27.49 12.71
N ALA A 68 -6.45 28.12 12.05
CA ALA A 68 -6.41 29.54 11.74
C ALA A 68 -6.39 30.43 13.00
N ARG A 69 -7.16 30.06 14.04
CA ARG A 69 -7.11 30.74 15.33
C ARG A 69 -5.75 30.63 16.02
N ALA A 70 -5.18 29.43 16.04
CA ALA A 70 -3.87 29.21 16.63
C ALA A 70 -2.75 29.93 15.83
N ALA A 71 -2.84 29.95 14.50
CA ALA A 71 -1.89 30.65 13.64
C ALA A 71 -1.84 32.17 13.90
N LYS A 72 -2.94 32.80 14.35
CA LYS A 72 -2.95 34.24 14.70
C LYS A 72 -1.99 34.58 15.83
N SER A 73 -1.87 33.71 16.83
CA SER A 73 -1.09 33.94 18.06
C SER A 73 0.29 33.28 18.02
N ALA A 74 0.56 32.41 17.10
CA ALA A 74 1.86 31.76 16.95
C ALA A 74 2.90 32.68 16.31
N ASP A 75 4.15 32.58 16.75
CA ASP A 75 5.30 33.28 16.18
C ASP A 75 5.77 32.60 14.88
N ASP A 76 5.71 31.25 14.84
CA ASP A 76 6.04 30.44 13.66
C ASP A 76 5.09 29.24 13.52
N ILE A 77 5.11 28.63 12.34
CA ILE A 77 4.22 27.53 11.95
C ILE A 77 5.05 26.40 11.35
N PHE A 78 4.89 25.21 11.90
CA PHE A 78 5.50 23.98 11.41
C PHE A 78 4.45 23.04 10.84
N LEU A 79 4.68 22.59 9.61
CA LEU A 79 3.83 21.62 8.90
C LEU A 79 4.49 20.25 8.99
N ALA A 80 3.94 19.35 9.78
CA ALA A 80 4.52 18.07 10.15
C ALA A 80 3.64 16.88 9.73
N THR A 81 3.08 16.95 8.54
CA THR A 81 2.34 15.86 7.89
C THR A 81 3.30 14.80 7.32
N ASP A 82 2.80 13.66 6.87
CA ASP A 82 3.62 12.55 6.38
C ASP A 82 4.64 12.94 5.29
N PRO A 83 5.75 12.20 5.17
CA PRO A 83 6.84 12.53 4.23
C PRO A 83 6.55 12.13 2.77
N ASP A 84 5.31 11.83 2.42
CA ASP A 84 4.89 11.50 1.08
C ASP A 84 4.21 12.67 0.35
N ARG A 85 3.84 12.49 -0.91
CA ARG A 85 3.18 13.53 -1.71
C ARG A 85 1.81 13.93 -1.15
N GLU A 86 1.07 13.02 -0.48
CA GLU A 86 -0.22 13.34 0.10
C GLU A 86 -0.05 14.28 1.31
N GLY A 87 0.94 13.98 2.19
CA GLY A 87 1.30 14.86 3.30
C GLY A 87 1.84 16.21 2.82
N GLU A 88 2.61 16.25 1.73
CA GLU A 88 3.11 17.48 1.16
C GLU A 88 1.95 18.35 0.61
N ALA A 89 0.97 17.75 -0.06
CA ALA A 89 -0.22 18.45 -0.55
C ALA A 89 -1.10 18.96 0.60
N ILE A 90 -1.28 18.20 1.68
CA ILE A 90 -1.99 18.67 2.88
C ILE A 90 -1.30 19.91 3.45
N SER A 91 0.02 19.87 3.60
CA SER A 91 0.82 21.02 4.06
C SER A 91 0.65 22.23 3.15
N TRP A 92 0.71 22.06 1.84
CA TRP A 92 0.51 23.11 0.86
C TRP A 92 -0.89 23.71 0.93
N HIS A 93 -1.94 22.89 1.01
CA HIS A 93 -3.30 23.38 1.14
C HIS A 93 -3.53 24.20 2.43
N ILE A 94 -2.93 23.76 3.55
CA ILE A 94 -2.98 24.55 4.80
C ILE A 94 -2.27 25.87 4.62
N ALA A 95 -1.10 25.88 3.98
CA ALA A 95 -0.33 27.07 3.70
C ALA A 95 -1.14 28.09 2.87
N GLU A 96 -1.75 27.62 1.79
CA GLU A 96 -2.58 28.46 0.92
C GLU A 96 -3.79 29.04 1.66
N ILE A 97 -4.51 28.22 2.47
CA ILE A 97 -5.64 28.72 3.28
C ILE A 97 -5.18 29.82 4.24
N LEU A 98 -4.07 29.62 4.95
CA LEU A 98 -3.56 30.63 5.89
C LEU A 98 -3.08 31.89 5.18
N LYS A 99 -2.53 31.78 3.99
CA LYS A 99 -2.11 32.89 3.12
C LYS A 99 -3.33 33.67 2.61
N GLU A 100 -4.33 32.99 2.05
CA GLU A 100 -5.59 33.58 1.57
C GLU A 100 -6.32 34.36 2.69
N ARG A 101 -6.22 33.88 3.93
CA ARG A 101 -6.79 34.53 5.11
C ARG A 101 -5.90 35.65 5.69
N GLY A 102 -4.76 35.93 5.12
CA GLY A 102 -3.82 36.95 5.59
C GLY A 102 -3.19 36.65 6.95
N LEU A 103 -3.10 35.37 7.34
CA LEU A 103 -2.64 34.95 8.66
C LEU A 103 -1.13 34.70 8.74
N LEU A 104 -0.45 34.58 7.61
CA LEU A 104 0.99 34.34 7.57
C LEU A 104 1.83 35.61 7.81
N LYS A 105 1.39 36.77 7.23
CA LYS A 105 2.17 38.00 7.24
C LYS A 105 3.66 37.71 7.02
N ASP A 106 4.51 38.05 7.98
CA ASP A 106 5.97 37.76 7.93
C ASP A 106 6.36 36.53 8.78
N LYS A 107 5.39 35.68 9.13
CA LYS A 107 5.64 34.50 9.98
C LYS A 107 6.35 33.41 9.17
N PRO A 108 7.45 32.85 9.71
CA PRO A 108 8.08 31.71 9.08
C PRO A 108 7.16 30.49 9.14
N MET A 109 6.94 29.86 8.00
CA MET A 109 6.24 28.60 7.88
C MET A 109 7.15 27.58 7.23
N GLN A 110 7.37 26.47 7.92
CA GLN A 110 8.36 25.49 7.55
C GLN A 110 7.80 24.07 7.62
N ARG A 111 8.31 23.25 6.77
CA ARG A 111 8.01 21.83 6.69
C ARG A 111 8.94 21.04 7.61
N VAL A 112 8.40 20.17 8.46
CA VAL A 112 9.16 19.25 9.32
C VAL A 112 8.79 17.82 8.92
N VAL A 113 9.78 17.00 8.64
CA VAL A 113 9.60 15.63 8.15
C VAL A 113 10.30 14.65 9.07
N PHE A 114 9.56 13.64 9.53
CA PHE A 114 10.08 12.53 10.31
C PHE A 114 9.42 11.22 9.85
N THR A 115 10.15 10.13 9.95
CA THR A 115 9.69 8.79 9.53
C THR A 115 9.19 7.96 10.69
N GLU A 116 9.44 8.40 11.93
CA GLU A 116 8.98 7.74 13.16
C GLU A 116 8.58 8.77 14.22
N ILE A 117 7.65 8.41 15.09
CA ILE A 117 7.15 9.30 16.16
C ILE A 117 7.86 8.95 17.48
N THR A 118 9.17 9.24 17.53
CA THR A 118 9.97 9.14 18.75
C THR A 118 10.43 10.52 19.19
N PRO A 119 10.70 10.75 20.51
CA PRO A 119 11.20 12.03 20.99
C PRO A 119 12.49 12.48 20.29
N ARG A 120 13.35 11.52 19.96
CA ARG A 120 14.61 11.78 19.27
C ARG A 120 14.37 12.23 17.81
N ALA A 121 13.63 11.45 17.04
CA ALA A 121 13.35 11.75 15.63
C ALA A 121 12.65 13.10 15.46
N ILE A 122 11.69 13.41 16.33
CA ILE A 122 10.98 14.70 16.29
C ILE A 122 11.91 15.85 16.60
N LYS A 123 12.78 15.75 17.63
CA LYS A 123 13.75 16.81 17.95
C LYS A 123 14.77 17.01 16.82
N GLU A 124 15.25 15.92 16.24
CA GLU A 124 16.17 15.98 15.08
C GLU A 124 15.51 16.63 13.87
N ALA A 125 14.25 16.29 13.58
CA ALA A 125 13.49 16.88 12.49
C ALA A 125 13.19 18.38 12.71
N MET A 126 12.82 18.76 13.93
CA MET A 126 12.60 20.17 14.30
C MET A 126 13.85 21.04 14.17
N ALA A 127 15.04 20.43 14.32
CA ALA A 127 16.31 21.12 14.13
C ALA A 127 16.69 21.31 12.63
N LYS A 128 15.98 20.62 11.71
CA LYS A 128 16.26 20.65 10.26
C LYS A 128 14.98 20.87 9.44
N PRO A 129 14.28 21.98 9.67
CA PRO A 129 13.09 22.29 8.88
C PRO A 129 13.48 22.62 7.44
N ARG A 130 12.53 22.43 6.52
CA ARG A 130 12.70 22.74 5.09
C ARG A 130 11.52 23.50 4.53
N MET A 131 11.58 23.89 3.28
CA MET A 131 10.44 24.40 2.55
C MET A 131 9.53 23.27 2.06
N ILE A 132 8.29 23.58 1.71
CA ILE A 132 7.39 22.68 1.01
C ILE A 132 8.01 22.28 -0.32
N ALA A 133 8.02 20.99 -0.65
CA ALA A 133 8.56 20.49 -1.92
C ALA A 133 7.51 20.64 -3.02
N GLY A 134 7.68 21.63 -3.89
CA GLY A 134 6.76 21.92 -5.00
C GLY A 134 6.54 20.71 -5.90
N ASP A 135 7.60 20.02 -6.28
CA ASP A 135 7.52 18.81 -7.15
C ASP A 135 6.59 17.71 -6.59
N LEU A 136 6.57 17.52 -5.27
CA LEU A 136 5.68 16.55 -4.64
C LEU A 136 4.23 17.04 -4.61
N VAL A 137 4.03 18.35 -4.43
CA VAL A 137 2.70 18.98 -4.53
C VAL A 137 2.16 18.83 -5.95
N ASP A 138 2.97 19.17 -6.95
CA ASP A 138 2.60 19.06 -8.37
C ASP A 138 2.28 17.62 -8.75
N ALA A 139 3.05 16.65 -8.27
CA ALA A 139 2.80 15.21 -8.49
C ALA A 139 1.47 14.75 -7.88
N GLN A 140 1.11 15.27 -6.71
CA GLN A 140 -0.18 14.97 -6.08
C GLN A 140 -1.33 15.66 -6.84
N GLN A 141 -1.17 16.92 -7.21
CA GLN A 141 -2.16 17.68 -7.98
C GLN A 141 -2.42 17.04 -9.35
N ALA A 142 -1.37 16.65 -10.08
CA ALA A 142 -1.49 15.96 -11.36
C ALA A 142 -2.27 14.65 -11.22
N ARG A 143 -1.97 13.86 -10.17
CA ARG A 143 -2.74 12.65 -9.88
C ARG A 143 -4.20 12.96 -9.57
N ARG A 144 -4.47 13.97 -8.74
CA ARG A 144 -5.84 14.34 -8.33
C ARG A 144 -6.64 14.85 -9.53
N ALA A 145 -6.03 15.64 -10.40
CA ALA A 145 -6.63 16.10 -11.66
C ALA A 145 -6.96 14.93 -12.59
N LEU A 146 -6.03 13.99 -12.74
CA LEU A 146 -6.24 12.81 -13.58
C LEU A 146 -7.37 11.92 -13.04
N ASP A 147 -7.41 11.65 -11.74
CA ASP A 147 -8.47 10.85 -11.12
C ASP A 147 -9.85 11.52 -11.29
N TYR A 148 -9.89 12.86 -11.16
CA TYR A 148 -11.09 13.65 -11.41
C TYR A 148 -11.55 13.55 -12.87
N LEU A 149 -10.67 13.84 -13.82
CA LEU A 149 -11.00 13.84 -15.26
C LEU A 149 -11.44 12.45 -15.73
N VAL A 150 -10.75 11.40 -15.34
CA VAL A 150 -11.12 10.02 -15.68
C VAL A 150 -12.50 9.67 -15.11
N GLY A 151 -12.73 9.97 -13.82
CA GLY A 151 -14.02 9.69 -13.18
C GLY A 151 -15.18 10.43 -13.83
N PHE A 152 -15.04 11.73 -14.05
CA PHE A 152 -16.09 12.57 -14.65
C PHE A 152 -16.38 12.25 -16.12
N ASN A 153 -15.39 11.85 -16.90
CA ASN A 153 -15.59 11.53 -18.31
C ASN A 153 -16.09 10.10 -18.53
N LEU A 154 -15.61 9.11 -17.77
CA LEU A 154 -15.95 7.71 -17.99
C LEU A 154 -17.22 7.28 -17.26
N SER A 155 -17.51 7.78 -16.07
CA SER A 155 -18.71 7.37 -15.33
C SER A 155 -20.01 7.66 -16.10
N PRO A 156 -20.19 8.80 -16.79
CA PRO A 156 -21.38 9.03 -17.63
C PRO A 156 -21.52 8.05 -18.80
N VAL A 157 -20.43 7.51 -19.31
CA VAL A 157 -20.47 6.45 -20.35
C VAL A 157 -21.09 5.18 -19.77
N LEU A 158 -20.67 4.79 -18.54
CA LEU A 158 -21.27 3.65 -17.84
C LEU A 158 -22.76 3.87 -17.58
N TRP A 159 -23.17 5.09 -17.20
CA TRP A 159 -24.58 5.40 -16.94
C TRP A 159 -25.47 5.26 -18.18
N ARG A 160 -24.93 5.60 -19.33
CA ARG A 160 -25.65 5.48 -20.63
C ARG A 160 -25.66 4.06 -21.18
N LYS A 161 -24.58 3.28 -20.94
CA LYS A 161 -24.38 1.98 -21.59
C LYS A 161 -24.73 0.79 -20.70
N VAL A 162 -24.63 0.96 -19.37
CA VAL A 162 -24.84 -0.12 -18.40
C VAL A 162 -25.94 0.25 -17.40
N GLN A 163 -25.64 1.08 -16.42
CA GLN A 163 -26.60 1.43 -15.37
C GLN A 163 -26.19 2.74 -14.69
N ARG A 164 -27.19 3.57 -14.29
CA ARG A 164 -26.96 4.77 -13.48
C ARG A 164 -26.38 4.42 -12.13
N GLY A 165 -25.50 5.30 -11.61
CA GLY A 165 -24.87 5.16 -10.30
C GLY A 165 -23.56 4.35 -10.32
N LEU A 166 -23.18 3.73 -11.44
CA LEU A 166 -21.88 3.12 -11.60
C LEU A 166 -20.79 4.19 -11.70
N SER A 167 -19.59 3.88 -11.26
CA SER A 167 -18.43 4.75 -11.41
C SER A 167 -17.26 4.03 -12.05
N ALA A 168 -16.54 4.76 -12.91
CA ALA A 168 -15.27 4.33 -13.46
C ALA A 168 -14.15 5.15 -12.83
N GLY A 169 -12.98 4.55 -12.69
CA GLY A 169 -11.83 5.23 -12.13
C GLY A 169 -10.53 4.50 -12.43
N ARG A 170 -9.45 5.23 -12.39
CA ARG A 170 -8.12 4.77 -12.78
C ARG A 170 -7.58 3.63 -11.91
N VAL A 171 -8.04 3.52 -10.67
CA VAL A 171 -7.67 2.43 -9.76
C VAL A 171 -8.73 1.34 -9.75
N GLN A 172 -10.00 1.70 -9.57
CA GLN A 172 -11.10 0.74 -9.40
C GLN A 172 -11.38 -0.09 -10.67
N SER A 173 -11.26 0.50 -11.86
CA SER A 173 -11.56 -0.23 -13.10
C SER A 173 -10.53 -1.31 -13.43
N PRO A 174 -9.20 -1.05 -13.34
CA PRO A 174 -8.20 -2.12 -13.44
C PRO A 174 -8.32 -3.17 -12.32
N ALA A 175 -8.61 -2.77 -11.08
CA ALA A 175 -8.82 -3.72 -10.00
C ALA A 175 -10.00 -4.67 -10.25
N LEU A 176 -11.13 -4.14 -10.71
CA LEU A 176 -12.28 -4.95 -11.09
C LEU A 176 -11.94 -5.92 -12.24
N ARG A 177 -11.21 -5.45 -13.25
CA ARG A 177 -10.75 -6.30 -14.35
C ARG A 177 -9.91 -7.48 -13.85
N MET A 178 -8.94 -7.24 -12.96
CA MET A 178 -8.12 -8.31 -12.38
C MET A 178 -8.97 -9.35 -11.61
N ILE A 179 -10.00 -8.89 -10.90
CA ILE A 179 -10.93 -9.78 -10.19
C ILE A 179 -11.71 -10.63 -11.19
N VAL A 180 -12.25 -10.02 -12.25
CA VAL A 180 -13.02 -10.73 -13.28
C VAL A 180 -12.15 -11.76 -13.99
N GLU A 181 -10.96 -11.38 -14.45
CA GLU A 181 -10.01 -12.29 -15.10
C GLU A 181 -9.68 -13.49 -14.17
N ARG A 182 -9.55 -13.24 -12.86
CA ARG A 182 -9.32 -14.33 -11.91
C ARG A 182 -10.53 -15.24 -11.70
N GLU A 183 -11.73 -14.70 -11.66
CA GLU A 183 -12.96 -15.49 -11.60
C GLU A 183 -13.14 -16.35 -12.86
N GLU A 184 -12.87 -15.80 -14.06
CA GLU A 184 -12.89 -16.56 -15.30
C GLU A 184 -11.90 -17.74 -15.28
N GLU A 185 -10.68 -17.55 -14.73
CA GLU A 185 -9.72 -18.64 -14.52
C GLU A 185 -10.26 -19.71 -13.56
N ILE A 186 -10.95 -19.29 -12.48
CA ILE A 186 -11.53 -20.20 -11.49
C ILE A 186 -12.68 -21.00 -12.13
N GLU A 187 -13.57 -20.35 -12.88
CA GLU A 187 -14.68 -20.99 -13.56
C GLU A 187 -14.21 -21.95 -14.66
N ALA A 188 -13.13 -21.60 -15.36
CA ALA A 188 -12.53 -22.46 -16.38
C ALA A 188 -11.69 -23.61 -15.81
N PHE A 189 -11.42 -23.61 -14.49
CA PHE A 189 -10.58 -24.61 -13.87
C PHE A 189 -11.25 -25.98 -13.86
N ILE A 190 -10.63 -26.95 -14.50
CA ILE A 190 -11.02 -28.35 -14.49
C ILE A 190 -10.11 -29.10 -13.51
N PRO A 191 -10.64 -29.58 -12.37
CA PRO A 191 -9.83 -30.37 -11.45
C PRO A 191 -9.35 -31.66 -12.12
N ARG A 192 -8.06 -31.94 -11.94
CA ARG A 192 -7.44 -33.17 -12.43
C ARG A 192 -6.94 -33.96 -11.25
N GLU A 193 -7.38 -35.22 -11.18
CA GLU A 193 -6.87 -36.18 -10.20
C GLU A 193 -5.43 -36.51 -10.52
N TYR A 194 -4.61 -36.62 -9.49
CA TYR A 194 -3.24 -37.11 -9.62
C TYR A 194 -2.84 -37.88 -8.35
N TRP A 195 -1.89 -38.78 -8.53
CA TRP A 195 -1.41 -39.66 -7.47
C TRP A 195 0.10 -39.50 -7.30
N SER A 196 0.58 -39.42 -6.05
CA SER A 196 1.99 -39.53 -5.69
C SER A 196 2.21 -40.86 -4.98
N ILE A 197 3.38 -41.49 -5.25
CA ILE A 197 3.77 -42.71 -4.60
C ILE A 197 4.96 -42.42 -3.72
N ASP A 198 4.78 -42.57 -2.42
CA ASP A 198 5.80 -42.31 -1.40
C ASP A 198 6.05 -43.61 -0.60
N ALA A 199 7.31 -44.00 -0.42
CA ALA A 199 7.71 -45.13 0.39
C ALA A 199 8.17 -44.66 1.78
N HIS A 200 7.60 -45.22 2.83
CA HIS A 200 8.05 -45.02 4.21
C HIS A 200 9.13 -46.06 4.55
N CYS A 201 10.38 -45.63 4.47
CA CYS A 201 11.53 -46.49 4.69
C CYS A 201 12.02 -46.41 6.14
N ARG A 202 12.45 -47.55 6.70
CA ARG A 202 13.06 -47.65 8.03
C ARG A 202 14.47 -48.18 7.91
N HIS A 203 15.41 -47.49 8.49
CA HIS A 203 16.78 -47.94 8.74
C HIS A 203 16.98 -48.02 10.27
N PRO A 204 17.86 -48.89 10.80
CA PRO A 204 18.10 -49.01 12.22
C PRO A 204 18.40 -47.69 12.94
N SER A 205 19.02 -46.73 12.27
CA SER A 205 19.36 -45.41 12.82
C SER A 205 18.31 -44.33 12.61
N GLN A 206 17.42 -44.43 11.62
CA GLN A 206 16.43 -43.43 11.29
C GLN A 206 15.35 -43.91 10.34
N ALA A 207 14.18 -43.29 10.37
CA ALA A 207 13.15 -43.45 9.34
C ALA A 207 13.22 -42.26 8.36
N PHE A 208 12.91 -42.53 7.10
CA PHE A 208 12.85 -41.51 6.06
C PHE A 208 11.81 -41.85 4.99
N ASN A 209 11.35 -40.83 4.29
CA ASN A 209 10.39 -40.98 3.19
C ASN A 209 11.13 -40.82 1.85
N ALA A 210 10.86 -41.71 0.92
CA ALA A 210 11.36 -41.65 -0.44
C ALA A 210 10.19 -41.47 -1.41
N ARG A 211 10.31 -40.51 -2.31
CA ARG A 211 9.29 -40.23 -3.33
C ARG A 211 9.67 -40.83 -4.66
N LEU A 212 8.72 -41.44 -5.35
CA LEU A 212 8.90 -41.92 -6.70
C LEU A 212 9.16 -40.75 -7.66
N ILE A 213 10.30 -40.77 -8.34
CA ILE A 213 10.69 -39.75 -9.32
C ILE A 213 10.90 -40.29 -10.73
N LYS A 214 11.03 -41.63 -10.87
CA LYS A 214 11.12 -42.33 -12.16
C LYS A 214 10.45 -43.71 -12.04
N LEU A 215 9.72 -44.09 -13.09
CA LEU A 215 9.15 -45.42 -13.25
C LEU A 215 9.47 -45.89 -14.67
N ASP A 216 9.99 -47.11 -14.81
CA ASP A 216 10.38 -47.69 -16.09
C ASP A 216 11.30 -46.76 -16.94
N GLY A 217 12.22 -46.04 -16.29
CA GLY A 217 13.12 -45.10 -16.94
C GLY A 217 12.51 -43.74 -17.28
N GLN A 218 11.22 -43.59 -17.19
CA GLN A 218 10.50 -42.32 -17.44
C GLN A 218 10.38 -41.49 -16.18
N LYS A 219 10.45 -40.17 -16.33
CA LYS A 219 10.25 -39.24 -15.21
C LYS A 219 8.81 -39.31 -14.71
N PHE A 220 8.66 -39.40 -13.39
CA PHE A 220 7.35 -39.40 -12.72
C PHE A 220 7.05 -37.98 -12.28
N GLU A 221 6.14 -37.31 -12.97
CA GLU A 221 5.70 -35.96 -12.68
C GLU A 221 4.33 -35.98 -11.99
N GLN A 222 3.88 -34.82 -11.47
CA GLN A 222 2.67 -34.70 -10.71
C GLN A 222 1.40 -35.26 -11.40
N ILE A 223 1.35 -35.16 -12.74
CA ILE A 223 0.17 -35.60 -13.55
C ILE A 223 0.48 -36.90 -14.32
N THR A 224 1.50 -37.66 -13.93
CA THR A 224 1.86 -38.89 -14.63
C THR A 224 0.85 -40.02 -14.37
N VAL A 225 0.31 -40.08 -13.17
CA VAL A 225 -0.72 -41.04 -12.77
C VAL A 225 -1.97 -40.29 -12.35
N THR A 226 -3.08 -40.53 -13.06
CA THR A 226 -4.31 -39.77 -12.94
C THR A 226 -5.49 -40.58 -12.40
N ASP A 227 -5.25 -41.86 -12.04
CA ASP A 227 -6.26 -42.76 -11.50
C ASP A 227 -5.69 -43.70 -10.44
N ALA A 228 -6.53 -44.20 -9.55
CA ALA A 228 -6.19 -45.07 -8.45
C ALA A 228 -5.66 -46.41 -8.91
N ASP A 229 -6.23 -47.01 -9.96
CA ASP A 229 -5.87 -48.35 -10.43
C ASP A 229 -4.43 -48.35 -10.96
N THR A 230 -4.04 -47.32 -11.71
CA THR A 230 -2.66 -47.14 -12.20
C THR A 230 -1.70 -46.88 -11.04
N ALA A 231 -2.09 -46.11 -10.03
CA ALA A 231 -1.29 -45.87 -8.84
C ALA A 231 -1.07 -47.15 -8.03
N ASP A 232 -2.09 -47.95 -7.84
CA ASP A 232 -2.03 -49.23 -7.12
C ASP A 232 -1.18 -50.28 -7.89
N ALA A 233 -1.36 -50.38 -9.20
CA ALA A 233 -0.55 -51.24 -10.04
C ALA A 233 0.97 -50.88 -9.97
N ALA A 234 1.30 -49.59 -10.07
CA ALA A 234 2.66 -49.10 -9.91
C ALA A 234 3.23 -49.40 -8.51
N SER A 235 2.46 -49.17 -7.48
CA SER A 235 2.85 -49.46 -6.08
C SER A 235 3.14 -50.94 -5.87
N ARG A 236 2.26 -51.83 -6.34
CA ARG A 236 2.47 -53.32 -6.26
C ARG A 236 3.72 -53.77 -7.00
N ARG A 237 3.98 -53.24 -8.21
CA ARG A 237 5.19 -53.55 -8.98
C ARG A 237 6.46 -53.10 -8.25
N ILE A 238 6.46 -51.93 -7.66
CA ILE A 238 7.59 -51.41 -6.86
C ILE A 238 7.84 -52.31 -5.65
N GLN A 239 6.78 -52.65 -4.91
CA GLN A 239 6.89 -53.56 -3.75
C GLN A 239 7.45 -54.94 -4.12
N GLN A 240 6.94 -55.52 -5.21
CA GLN A 240 7.44 -56.83 -5.73
C GLN A 240 8.91 -56.74 -6.15
N ALA A 241 9.31 -55.69 -6.89
CA ALA A 241 10.70 -55.54 -7.33
C ALA A 241 11.67 -55.26 -6.16
N ALA A 242 11.23 -54.50 -5.16
CA ALA A 242 12.05 -54.18 -3.99
C ALA A 242 12.15 -55.34 -2.97
N GLN A 243 11.24 -56.29 -3.01
CA GLN A 243 11.13 -57.39 -2.03
C GLN A 243 11.20 -56.91 -0.57
N GLY A 244 10.63 -55.71 -0.30
CA GLY A 244 10.65 -55.04 0.98
C GLY A 244 11.94 -54.28 1.35
N VAL A 245 12.99 -54.34 0.52
CA VAL A 245 14.28 -53.70 0.79
C VAL A 245 14.71 -52.83 -0.40
N PRO A 246 14.49 -51.52 -0.37
CA PRO A 246 14.98 -50.60 -1.40
C PRO A 246 16.52 -50.47 -1.31
N HIS A 247 17.20 -50.41 -2.44
CA HIS A 247 18.65 -50.21 -2.52
C HIS A 247 19.03 -48.79 -2.84
N VAL A 248 19.96 -48.20 -2.08
CA VAL A 248 20.54 -46.88 -2.39
C VAL A 248 21.56 -47.07 -3.52
N THR A 249 21.28 -46.46 -4.67
CA THR A 249 22.12 -46.55 -5.85
C THR A 249 23.11 -45.37 -6.00
N ASP A 250 22.72 -44.20 -5.46
CA ASP A 250 23.57 -43.02 -5.52
C ASP A 250 23.28 -42.09 -4.30
N VAL A 251 24.31 -41.37 -3.84
CA VAL A 251 24.22 -40.37 -2.79
C VAL A 251 24.89 -39.10 -3.27
N ALA A 252 24.08 -38.08 -3.62
CA ALA A 252 24.58 -36.79 -4.03
C ALA A 252 24.58 -35.79 -2.88
N SER A 253 25.73 -35.21 -2.58
CA SER A 253 25.84 -34.11 -1.61
C SER A 253 26.11 -32.79 -2.33
N LYS A 254 25.27 -31.81 -2.12
CA LYS A 254 25.44 -30.44 -2.66
C LYS A 254 25.47 -29.42 -1.53
N ALA A 255 26.53 -28.63 -1.50
CA ALA A 255 26.57 -27.47 -0.59
C ALA A 255 25.47 -26.47 -0.97
N ARG A 256 24.58 -26.16 0.00
CA ARG A 256 23.50 -25.22 -0.18
C ARG A 256 23.74 -23.96 0.65
N LYS A 257 24.00 -22.84 -0.01
CA LYS A 257 24.06 -21.55 0.65
C LYS A 257 22.62 -21.05 0.91
N ARG A 258 22.27 -20.92 2.18
CA ARG A 258 21.01 -20.26 2.58
C ARG A 258 21.32 -18.79 2.76
N ARG A 259 20.72 -17.94 1.95
CA ARG A 259 20.75 -16.49 2.16
C ARG A 259 19.59 -16.12 3.06
N PRO A 260 19.73 -15.13 3.96
CA PRO A 260 18.60 -14.60 4.69
C PRO A 260 17.57 -14.06 3.70
N ALA A 261 16.31 -14.17 4.07
CA ALA A 261 15.23 -13.54 3.29
C ALA A 261 15.44 -12.03 3.24
N PRO A 262 15.12 -11.35 2.13
CA PRO A 262 15.12 -9.89 2.11
C PRO A 262 14.09 -9.36 3.11
N PRO A 263 14.25 -8.10 3.57
CA PRO A 263 13.23 -7.45 4.39
C PRO A 263 11.87 -7.51 3.71
N LEU A 264 10.83 -7.72 4.51
CA LEU A 264 9.46 -7.77 4.01
C LEU A 264 9.04 -6.37 3.52
N THR A 265 8.42 -6.32 2.36
CA THR A 265 7.62 -5.18 1.91
C THR A 265 6.17 -5.40 2.32
N THR A 266 5.33 -4.36 2.27
CA THR A 266 3.90 -4.49 2.59
C THR A 266 3.22 -5.58 1.75
N SER A 267 3.56 -5.66 0.46
CA SER A 267 3.02 -6.67 -0.47
C SER A 267 3.55 -8.10 -0.23
N THR A 268 4.70 -8.26 0.41
CA THR A 268 5.25 -9.59 0.74
C THR A 268 4.89 -10.05 2.15
N LEU A 269 4.34 -9.13 2.96
CA LEU A 269 3.86 -9.42 4.31
C LEU A 269 2.40 -9.93 4.27
N GLN A 270 1.61 -9.47 3.30
CA GLN A 270 0.24 -9.93 3.04
C GLN A 270 0.22 -11.28 2.33
#